data_02946598770c0d2267690a96ccd5761a
#
_entry.id   02946598770c0d2267690a96ccd5761a
#
_cell.length_a   1.000
_cell.length_b   1.000
_cell.length_c   1.000
_cell.angle_alpha   90.00
_cell.angle_beta   90.00
_cell.angle_gamma   90.00
#
_symmetry.space_group_name_H-M   'P 1'
#
loop_
_entity.id
_entity.type
_entity.pdbx_description
1 polymer ?
#
loop_
_entity_poly.entity_id
_entity_poly.type
_entity_poly.pdbx_seq_one_letter_code
_entity_poly.pdbx_strand_id
1 'polypeptide(L)'
;MRLITQEAPMGCAIACTASLANLSYKQMRTYFDNGIIKEQTHGFYNRDIINALSNIKISAKAYGMKKWGNKNIELGTIVFIERSIKYTAGHFLLKTKNGWMNPWINYPHINPAKAGFQKTLPGKARWVIEIA
;
A
#
# COMPACT_ATOMS: atom_id res chain seq x y z
N MET A 1 -0.42 -11.54 7.01
CA MET A 1 -0.78 -10.48 6.01
C MET A 1 -1.90 -10.99 5.11
N ARG A 2 -3.10 -10.67 5.52
CA ARG A 2 -4.32 -11.09 4.81
C ARG A 2 -4.74 -10.07 3.76
N LEU A 3 -5.69 -10.45 2.91
CA LEU A 3 -6.31 -9.53 1.96
C LEU A 3 -7.08 -8.44 2.70
N ILE A 4 -6.79 -7.19 2.37
CA ILE A 4 -7.54 -6.01 2.84
C ILE A 4 -7.94 -5.19 1.61
N THR A 5 -9.22 -5.09 1.36
CA THR A 5 -9.74 -4.26 0.27
C THR A 5 -9.72 -2.80 0.70
N GLN A 6 -9.23 -1.90 -0.18
CA GLN A 6 -9.37 -0.47 0.08
C GLN A 6 -10.85 -0.06 0.03
N GLU A 7 -11.24 0.81 0.94
CA GLU A 7 -12.65 1.23 1.09
C GLU A 7 -12.93 2.59 0.48
N ALA A 8 -11.93 3.19 -0.18
CA ALA A 8 -12.05 4.49 -0.83
C ALA A 8 -11.12 4.54 -2.04
N PRO A 9 -11.35 5.45 -3.00
CA PRO A 9 -10.57 5.48 -4.26
C PRO A 9 -9.06 5.58 -4.09
N MET A 10 -8.60 6.29 -3.05
CA MET A 10 -7.17 6.51 -2.79
C MET A 10 -6.71 5.81 -1.50
N GLY A 11 -7.38 4.72 -1.11
CA GLY A 11 -7.14 4.05 0.17
C GLY A 11 -6.13 2.89 0.12
N CYS A 12 -5.38 2.69 -0.95
CA CYS A 12 -4.45 1.56 -1.06
C CYS A 12 -3.36 1.57 0.02
N ALA A 13 -2.88 2.74 0.43
CA ALA A 13 -1.90 2.86 1.51
C ALA A 13 -2.45 2.35 2.85
N ILE A 14 -3.68 2.71 3.16
CA ILE A 14 -4.35 2.24 4.38
C ILE A 14 -4.51 0.71 4.35
N ALA A 15 -4.96 0.16 3.23
CA ALA A 15 -5.15 -1.28 3.08
C ALA A 15 -3.85 -2.06 3.24
N CYS A 16 -2.76 -1.60 2.62
CA CYS A 16 -1.44 -2.25 2.74
C CYS A 16 -0.93 -2.22 4.18
N THR A 17 -1.00 -1.07 4.85
CA THR A 17 -0.56 -0.95 6.24
C THR A 17 -1.44 -1.75 7.19
N ALA A 18 -2.75 -1.79 6.96
CA ALA A 18 -3.68 -2.60 7.74
C ALA A 18 -3.31 -4.09 7.66
N SER A 19 -3.06 -4.59 6.45
CA SER A 19 -2.64 -5.97 6.24
C SER A 19 -1.33 -6.28 6.96
N LEU A 20 -0.34 -5.40 6.83
CA LEU A 20 0.97 -5.53 7.48
C LEU A 20 0.84 -5.55 9.01
N ALA A 21 0.02 -4.67 9.57
CA ALA A 21 -0.15 -4.50 11.01
C ALA A 21 -1.17 -5.46 11.62
N ASN A 22 -1.84 -6.27 10.82
CA ASN A 22 -2.92 -7.17 11.25
C ASN A 22 -4.09 -6.41 11.90
N LEU A 23 -4.45 -5.29 11.30
CA LEU A 23 -5.59 -4.47 11.70
C LEU A 23 -6.64 -4.45 10.60
N SER A 24 -7.87 -4.04 10.94
CA SER A 24 -8.86 -3.77 9.89
C SER A 24 -8.52 -2.48 9.15
N TYR A 25 -9.09 -2.30 7.98
CA TYR A 25 -8.93 -1.05 7.21
C TYR A 25 -9.31 0.17 8.06
N LYS A 26 -10.48 0.12 8.70
CA LYS A 26 -10.97 1.25 9.51
C LYS A 26 -10.11 1.51 10.74
N GLN A 27 -9.60 0.47 11.40
CA GLN A 27 -8.68 0.63 12.52
C GLN A 27 -7.39 1.32 12.08
N MET A 28 -6.79 0.82 11.00
CA MET A 28 -5.55 1.42 10.49
C MET A 28 -5.73 2.86 10.03
N ARG A 29 -6.87 3.17 9.42
CA ARG A 29 -7.18 4.53 8.97
C ARG A 29 -7.09 5.56 10.08
N THR A 30 -7.43 5.19 11.31
CA THR A 30 -7.39 6.12 12.46
C THR A 30 -5.97 6.58 12.79
N TYR A 31 -4.94 5.84 12.36
CA TYR A 31 -3.54 6.20 12.59
C TYR A 31 -2.96 7.10 11.50
N PHE A 32 -3.72 7.37 10.45
CA PHE A 32 -3.33 8.31 9.40
C PHE A 32 -3.93 9.70 9.69
N ASP A 33 -3.10 10.73 9.59
CA ASP A 33 -3.59 12.12 9.72
C ASP A 33 -4.56 12.43 8.58
N ASN A 34 -5.78 12.89 8.93
CA ASN A 34 -6.83 13.21 7.97
C ASN A 34 -7.13 12.05 7.01
N GLY A 35 -7.08 10.82 7.52
CA GLY A 35 -7.23 9.61 6.70
C GLY A 35 -8.53 9.58 5.90
N ILE A 36 -9.65 9.94 6.52
CA ILE A 36 -10.96 9.94 5.85
C ILE A 36 -10.99 10.93 4.68
N ILE A 37 -10.38 12.10 4.83
CA ILE A 37 -10.35 13.11 3.77
C ILE A 37 -9.37 12.70 2.66
N LYS A 38 -8.16 12.28 3.04
CA LYS A 38 -7.11 11.91 2.08
C LYS A 38 -7.47 10.69 1.24
N GLU A 39 -8.15 9.69 1.81
CA GLU A 39 -8.55 8.51 1.05
C GLU A 39 -9.55 8.82 -0.07
N GLN A 40 -10.27 9.94 0.05
CA GLN A 40 -11.26 10.39 -0.93
C GLN A 40 -10.70 11.43 -1.91
N THR A 41 -9.51 11.97 -1.66
CA THR A 41 -8.95 13.08 -2.43
C THR A 41 -7.64 12.71 -3.11
N HIS A 42 -6.52 13.15 -2.58
CA HIS A 42 -5.22 12.96 -3.23
C HIS A 42 -4.45 11.71 -2.76
N GLY A 43 -4.96 10.98 -1.78
CA GLY A 43 -4.29 9.80 -1.24
C GLY A 43 -3.14 10.13 -0.31
N PHE A 44 -2.16 9.21 -0.25
CA PHE A 44 -1.11 9.25 0.78
C PHE A 44 0.27 9.22 0.14
N TYR A 45 1.21 9.88 0.80
CA TYR A 45 2.62 9.85 0.48
C TYR A 45 3.35 8.81 1.34
N ASN A 46 4.59 8.48 0.95
CA ASN A 46 5.41 7.54 1.73
C ASN A 46 5.54 7.98 3.20
N ARG A 47 5.70 9.27 3.46
CA ARG A 47 5.80 9.81 4.82
C ARG A 47 4.55 9.56 5.65
N ASP A 48 3.38 9.57 5.02
CA ASP A 48 2.11 9.29 5.72
C ASP A 48 2.08 7.84 6.20
N ILE A 49 2.55 6.91 5.37
CA ILE A 49 2.66 5.49 5.72
C ILE A 49 3.65 5.31 6.87
N ILE A 50 4.83 5.92 6.78
CA ILE A 50 5.87 5.84 7.80
C ILE A 50 5.34 6.39 9.14
N ASN A 51 4.66 7.53 9.11
CA ASN A 51 4.08 8.12 10.31
C ASN A 51 2.97 7.24 10.92
N ALA A 52 2.09 6.70 10.09
CA ALA A 52 1.03 5.81 10.57
C ALA A 52 1.59 4.55 11.22
N LEU A 53 2.59 3.93 10.61
CA LEU A 53 3.28 2.76 11.19
C LEU A 53 3.98 3.12 12.49
N SER A 54 4.64 4.28 12.54
CA SER A 54 5.27 4.77 13.77
C SER A 54 4.27 4.93 14.92
N ASN A 55 3.05 5.36 14.62
CA ASN A 55 1.98 5.50 15.62
C ASN A 55 1.59 4.16 16.27
N ILE A 56 1.90 3.06 15.62
CA ILE A 56 1.67 1.70 16.16
C ILE A 56 2.98 0.98 16.48
N LYS A 57 4.08 1.74 16.68
CA LYS A 57 5.39 1.25 17.08
C LYS A 57 6.11 0.39 16.04
N ILE A 58 5.80 0.58 14.78
CA ILE A 58 6.50 -0.07 13.67
C ILE A 58 7.37 0.97 12.98
N SER A 59 8.67 0.76 12.98
CA SER A 59 9.63 1.62 12.32
C SER A 59 9.79 1.23 10.86
N ALA A 60 9.77 2.21 9.94
CA ALA A 60 9.87 1.96 8.51
C ALA A 60 10.67 3.05 7.81
N LYS A 61 11.23 2.70 6.66
CA LYS A 61 12.04 3.61 5.84
C LYS A 61 11.66 3.48 4.37
N ALA A 62 11.64 4.61 3.67
CA ALA A 62 11.36 4.65 2.24
C ALA A 62 12.62 4.83 1.42
N TYR A 63 12.71 4.11 0.31
CA TYR A 63 13.82 4.19 -0.64
C TYR A 63 13.27 4.31 -2.06
N GLY A 64 13.81 5.24 -2.87
CA GLY A 64 13.54 5.25 -4.30
C GLY A 64 14.22 4.04 -4.96
N MET A 65 13.67 3.55 -6.05
CA MET A 65 14.22 2.37 -6.75
C MET A 65 15.62 2.60 -7.28
N LYS A 66 15.97 3.82 -7.62
CA LYS A 66 17.33 4.16 -8.05
C LYS A 66 18.37 3.84 -6.96
N LYS A 67 18.02 4.12 -5.70
CA LYS A 67 18.87 3.84 -4.54
C LYS A 67 18.77 2.39 -4.08
N TRP A 68 17.58 1.81 -4.18
CA TRP A 68 17.32 0.40 -3.79
C TRP A 68 18.11 -0.56 -4.68
N GLY A 69 18.12 -0.32 -6.00
CA GLY A 69 18.82 -1.15 -6.97
C GLY A 69 18.19 -2.52 -7.14
N ASN A 70 19.03 -3.55 -7.17
CA ASN A 70 18.61 -4.94 -7.41
C ASN A 70 18.44 -5.77 -6.12
N LYS A 71 18.36 -5.12 -4.98
CA LYS A 71 18.16 -5.83 -3.71
C LYS A 71 16.81 -6.53 -3.71
N ASN A 72 16.75 -7.72 -3.11
CA ASN A 72 15.50 -8.44 -2.94
C ASN A 72 14.51 -7.63 -2.09
N ILE A 73 13.24 -7.72 -2.46
CA ILE A 73 12.17 -7.10 -1.69
C ILE A 73 11.63 -8.15 -0.73
N GLU A 74 11.81 -7.91 0.56
CA GLU A 74 11.43 -8.84 1.62
C GLU A 74 9.93 -8.83 1.88
N LEU A 75 9.43 -9.91 2.49
CA LEU A 75 8.04 -9.98 2.94
C LEU A 75 7.76 -8.84 3.93
N GLY A 76 6.58 -8.23 3.84
CA GLY A 76 6.21 -7.11 4.69
C GLY A 76 6.65 -5.75 4.12
N THR A 77 7.17 -5.71 2.91
CA THR A 77 7.57 -4.47 2.25
C THR A 77 6.41 -3.93 1.42
N ILE A 78 6.16 -2.63 1.54
CA ILE A 78 5.17 -1.93 0.73
C ILE A 78 5.89 -1.29 -0.46
N VAL A 79 5.35 -1.47 -1.66
CA VAL A 79 5.92 -0.91 -2.88
C VAL A 79 4.90 0.01 -3.54
N PHE A 80 5.37 1.17 -3.98
CA PHE A 80 4.60 2.10 -4.79
C PHE A 80 4.99 1.90 -6.26
N ILE A 81 4.01 1.55 -7.10
CA ILE A 81 4.19 1.50 -8.55
C ILE A 81 3.82 2.85 -9.16
N GLU A 82 4.56 3.27 -10.17
CA GLU A 82 4.35 4.56 -10.81
C GLU A 82 3.02 4.63 -11.57
N ARG A 83 2.60 5.83 -11.89
CA ARG A 83 1.40 6.10 -12.69
C ARG A 83 1.42 5.31 -13.99
N SER A 84 0.27 4.75 -14.34
CA SER A 84 0.09 3.97 -15.56
C SER A 84 -1.33 4.19 -16.08
N ILE A 85 -1.62 3.60 -17.24
CA ILE A 85 -2.97 3.66 -17.81
C ILE A 85 -3.99 3.04 -16.86
N LYS A 86 -3.63 1.91 -16.22
CA LYS A 86 -4.53 1.24 -15.27
C LYS A 86 -4.60 1.98 -13.93
N TYR A 87 -3.44 2.32 -13.35
CA TYR A 87 -3.38 3.02 -12.05
C TYR A 87 -2.90 4.45 -12.27
N THR A 88 -3.82 5.33 -12.60
CA THR A 88 -3.51 6.71 -13.04
C THR A 88 -2.86 7.58 -11.96
N ALA A 89 -3.02 7.23 -10.70
CA ALA A 89 -2.39 7.92 -9.56
C ALA A 89 -1.24 7.10 -8.95
N GLY A 90 -0.82 6.01 -9.61
CA GLY A 90 0.05 5.03 -9.00
C GLY A 90 -0.73 4.14 -8.05
N HIS A 91 -0.03 3.24 -7.36
CA HIS A 91 -0.71 2.29 -6.48
C HIS A 91 0.27 1.69 -5.48
N PHE A 92 -0.18 1.45 -4.26
CA PHE A 92 0.60 0.73 -3.25
C PHE A 92 0.19 -0.74 -3.21
N LEU A 93 1.19 -1.64 -3.10
CA LEU A 93 1.00 -3.07 -2.93
C LEU A 93 1.91 -3.56 -1.81
N LEU A 94 1.52 -4.68 -1.20
CA LEU A 94 2.26 -5.27 -0.08
C LEU A 94 2.82 -6.63 -0.48
N LYS A 95 4.10 -6.87 -0.26
CA LYS A 95 4.73 -8.17 -0.50
C LYS A 95 4.38 -9.16 0.61
N THR A 96 3.74 -10.26 0.24
CA THR A 96 3.36 -11.34 1.16
C THR A 96 3.88 -12.68 0.69
N LYS A 97 3.79 -13.69 1.53
CA LYS A 97 4.15 -15.06 1.14
C LYS A 97 3.26 -15.62 0.04
N ASN A 98 2.09 -15.06 -0.18
CA ASN A 98 1.15 -15.46 -1.23
C ASN A 98 1.26 -14.62 -2.50
N GLY A 99 2.29 -13.81 -2.61
CA GLY A 99 2.51 -12.87 -3.70
C GLY A 99 2.23 -11.44 -3.27
N TRP A 100 1.96 -10.57 -4.23
CA TRP A 100 1.66 -9.17 -3.98
C TRP A 100 0.20 -9.02 -3.59
N MET A 101 -0.08 -8.51 -2.39
CA MET A 101 -1.43 -8.14 -2.00
C MET A 101 -1.78 -6.83 -2.66
N ASN A 102 -2.78 -6.87 -3.54
CA ASN A 102 -3.29 -5.71 -4.24
C ASN A 102 -4.64 -5.32 -3.63
N PRO A 103 -4.74 -4.14 -3.01
CA PRO A 103 -6.00 -3.71 -2.37
C PRO A 103 -7.18 -3.54 -3.32
N TRP A 104 -6.91 -3.47 -4.62
CA TRP A 104 -7.95 -3.29 -5.64
C TRP A 104 -7.53 -3.97 -6.94
N ILE A 105 -7.54 -5.30 -6.91
CA ILE A 105 -7.06 -6.09 -8.05
C ILE A 105 -8.00 -6.01 -9.26
N ASN A 106 -9.29 -5.78 -9.02
CA ASN A 106 -10.29 -5.64 -10.07
C ASN A 106 -10.55 -4.18 -10.47
N TYR A 107 -9.60 -3.28 -10.22
CA TYR A 107 -9.71 -1.90 -10.67
C TYR A 107 -10.15 -1.83 -12.14
N PRO A 108 -11.08 -0.98 -12.57
CA PRO A 108 -11.75 0.08 -11.77
C PRO A 108 -13.13 -0.29 -11.22
N HIS A 109 -13.44 -1.56 -11.06
CA HIS A 109 -14.76 -2.01 -10.60
C HIS A 109 -14.97 -1.69 -9.11
N ILE A 110 -16.05 -0.97 -8.81
CA ILE A 110 -16.34 -0.49 -7.46
C ILE A 110 -17.52 -1.15 -6.77
N ASN A 111 -18.22 -2.09 -7.47
CA ASN A 111 -19.41 -2.76 -6.91
C ASN A 111 -19.24 -4.28 -6.95
N PRO A 112 -18.49 -4.87 -6.04
CA PRO A 112 -17.56 -4.25 -5.09
C PRO A 112 -16.13 -4.19 -5.61
N ALA A 113 -15.33 -3.27 -5.08
CA ALA A 113 -13.88 -3.36 -5.19
C ALA A 113 -13.41 -4.61 -4.44
N LYS A 114 -12.38 -5.30 -4.95
CA LYS A 114 -11.84 -6.51 -4.33
C LYS A 114 -10.34 -6.45 -4.23
N ALA A 115 -9.82 -6.87 -3.07
CA ALA A 115 -8.41 -7.18 -2.91
C ALA A 115 -8.11 -8.57 -3.48
N GLY A 116 -6.87 -8.80 -3.86
CA GLY A 116 -6.42 -10.11 -4.32
C GLY A 116 -4.91 -10.23 -4.24
N PHE A 117 -4.42 -11.46 -4.30
CA PHE A 117 -2.99 -11.72 -4.44
C PHE A 117 -2.65 -11.89 -5.91
N GLN A 118 -1.50 -11.35 -6.33
CA GLN A 118 -1.00 -11.52 -7.68
C GLN A 118 0.50 -11.79 -7.67
N LYS A 119 0.95 -12.56 -8.65
CA LYS A 119 2.32 -13.10 -8.71
C LYS A 119 3.37 -12.02 -8.91
N THR A 120 3.07 -11.03 -9.75
CA THR A 120 3.98 -9.97 -10.14
C THR A 120 3.34 -8.61 -9.91
N LEU A 121 4.18 -7.57 -9.77
CA LEU A 121 3.68 -6.20 -9.69
C LEU A 121 2.98 -5.81 -11.01
N PRO A 122 1.81 -5.14 -10.92
CA PRO A 122 1.08 -4.71 -12.11
C PRO A 122 1.61 -3.40 -12.72
N GLY A 123 2.84 -3.05 -12.42
CA GLY A 123 3.47 -1.84 -12.92
C GLY A 123 4.91 -1.75 -12.45
N LYS A 124 5.56 -0.62 -12.76
CA LYS A 124 6.96 -0.39 -12.44
C LYS A 124 7.11 0.14 -11.02
N ALA A 125 7.89 -0.56 -10.19
CA ALA A 125 8.20 -0.11 -8.84
C ALA A 125 8.93 1.23 -8.87
N ARG A 126 8.52 2.17 -8.03
CA ARG A 126 9.11 3.51 -7.92
C ARG A 126 9.71 3.76 -6.55
N TRP A 127 9.01 3.31 -5.51
CA TRP A 127 9.42 3.45 -4.11
C TRP A 127 9.22 2.15 -3.36
N VAL A 128 10.10 1.91 -2.41
CA VAL A 128 10.06 0.75 -1.53
C VAL A 128 10.01 1.27 -0.09
N ILE A 129 9.05 0.77 0.70
CA ILE A 129 8.94 1.09 2.13
C ILE A 129 9.19 -0.20 2.89
N GLU A 130 10.33 -0.28 3.54
CA GLU A 130 10.72 -1.48 4.28
C GLU A 130 10.64 -1.24 5.78
N ILE A 131 10.27 -2.30 6.52
CA ILE A 131 10.26 -2.28 7.98
C ILE A 131 11.71 -2.29 8.47
N ALA A 132 12.04 -1.34 9.30
CA ALA A 132 13.39 -1.21 9.84
C ALA A 132 13.60 -2.07 11.07
#